data_a6064c0d67c642b16869c0edb5692997
#
_entry.id   a6064c0d67c642b16869c0edb5692997
#
_cell.length_a   1.000
_cell.length_b   1.000
_cell.length_c   1.000
_cell.angle_alpha   90.00
_cell.angle_beta   90.00
_cell.angle_gamma   90.00
#
_symmetry.space_group_name_H-M   'P 1'
#
loop_
_entity.id
_entity.type
_entity.pdbx_description
1 polymer ?
#
loop_
_entity_poly.entity_id
_entity_poly.type
_entity_poly.pdbx_seq_one_letter_code
_entity_poly.pdbx_strand_id
1 'polypeptide(L)'
;ADLSMDHDFLIISDEIYEKIIYDKKHYSPAAYSDNVITINGFSKTYAMTGLRIVYLNAKEEYLEELLKIHQYNIACANSTAQRGAYEALTGPQDTVNKMVNEFKKRRDLIVSRLNEMGYETVNAQGAFYVFPKIENPEEFVKKSAEEGVITVPGAAFGQNGENHVRMSYANSYENIAKAMDILEKGE
;
A
#
# COMPACT_ATOMS: atom_id res chain seq x y z
N ALA A 1 -17.48 5.60 10.42
CA ALA A 1 -18.88 5.73 9.98
C ALA A 1 -19.64 6.65 10.94
N ASP A 2 -19.75 6.32 12.23
CA ASP A 2 -20.54 7.10 13.21
C ASP A 2 -20.12 8.57 13.27
N LEU A 3 -18.83 8.85 13.38
CA LEU A 3 -18.30 10.22 13.35
C LEU A 3 -18.68 10.99 12.08
N SER A 4 -18.71 10.32 10.92
CA SER A 4 -19.12 10.94 9.66
C SER A 4 -20.59 11.32 9.67
N MET A 5 -21.45 10.51 10.27
CA MET A 5 -22.87 10.80 10.43
C MET A 5 -23.10 11.90 11.46
N ASP A 6 -22.40 11.86 12.58
CA ASP A 6 -22.55 12.82 13.69
C ASP A 6 -22.06 14.23 13.33
N HIS A 7 -21.05 14.33 12.47
CA HIS A 7 -20.38 15.58 12.11
C HIS A 7 -20.56 15.98 10.63
N ASP A 8 -21.37 15.26 9.88
CA ASP A 8 -21.72 15.53 8.47
C ASP A 8 -20.50 15.77 7.57
N PHE A 9 -19.54 14.84 7.60
CA PHE A 9 -18.39 14.86 6.67
C PHE A 9 -18.36 13.64 5.77
N LEU A 10 -17.81 13.82 4.57
CA LEU A 10 -17.59 12.76 3.60
C LEU A 10 -16.29 12.01 3.90
N ILE A 11 -16.32 10.69 3.86
CA ILE A 11 -15.15 9.83 3.96
C ILE A 11 -14.63 9.51 2.56
N ILE A 12 -13.35 9.75 2.29
CA ILE A 12 -12.65 9.21 1.13
C ILE A 12 -11.78 8.05 1.62
N SER A 13 -12.13 6.83 1.22
CA SER A 13 -11.42 5.61 1.62
C SER A 13 -10.60 5.06 0.46
N ASP A 14 -9.26 5.16 0.55
CA ASP A 14 -8.34 4.50 -0.38
C ASP A 14 -8.11 3.05 0.06
N GLU A 15 -8.72 2.12 -0.68
CA GLU A 15 -8.71 0.68 -0.38
C GLU A 15 -7.85 -0.11 -1.37
N ILE A 16 -6.87 0.54 -2.00
CA ILE A 16 -6.02 -0.08 -3.04
C ILE A 16 -5.28 -1.35 -2.57
N TYR A 17 -5.15 -1.54 -1.26
CA TYR A 17 -4.51 -2.70 -0.64
C TYR A 17 -5.49 -3.70 -0.02
N GLU A 18 -6.80 -3.62 -0.27
CA GLU A 18 -7.85 -4.43 0.37
C GLU A 18 -7.60 -5.96 0.30
N LYS A 19 -6.96 -6.44 -0.77
CA LYS A 19 -6.63 -7.86 -0.95
C LYS A 19 -5.24 -8.23 -0.42
N ILE A 20 -4.37 -7.26 -0.17
CA ILE A 20 -3.03 -7.49 0.37
C ILE A 20 -3.09 -7.33 1.87
N ILE A 21 -3.78 -8.26 2.52
CA ILE A 21 -3.99 -8.34 3.97
C ILE A 21 -3.54 -9.73 4.42
N TYR A 22 -2.87 -9.83 5.57
CA TYR A 22 -2.24 -11.06 6.03
C TYR A 22 -3.03 -11.80 7.10
N ASP A 23 -2.98 -11.28 8.33
CA ASP A 23 -3.50 -11.99 9.50
C ASP A 23 -4.83 -11.39 10.00
N LYS A 24 -5.38 -10.42 9.26
CA LYS A 24 -6.62 -9.71 9.58
C LYS A 24 -7.56 -9.66 8.40
N LYS A 25 -8.78 -9.18 8.65
CA LYS A 25 -9.80 -8.95 7.65
C LYS A 25 -9.86 -7.47 7.32
N HIS A 26 -10.02 -7.12 6.05
CA HIS A 26 -10.32 -5.76 5.64
C HIS A 26 -11.79 -5.44 5.95
N TYR A 27 -12.04 -4.21 6.40
CA TYR A 27 -13.37 -3.66 6.62
C TYR A 27 -13.46 -2.30 5.95
N SER A 28 -14.31 -2.18 4.95
CA SER A 28 -14.58 -0.92 4.28
C SER A 28 -15.54 -0.05 5.10
N PRO A 29 -15.29 1.25 5.28
CA PRO A 29 -16.26 2.17 5.85
C PRO A 29 -17.59 2.21 5.10
N ALA A 30 -17.58 1.95 3.79
CA ALA A 30 -18.79 1.88 2.96
C ALA A 30 -19.77 0.77 3.35
N ALA A 31 -19.33 -0.22 4.15
CA ALA A 31 -20.23 -1.22 4.72
C ALA A 31 -21.10 -0.68 5.87
N TYR A 32 -20.79 0.53 6.38
CA TYR A 32 -21.42 1.10 7.58
C TYR A 32 -21.98 2.51 7.37
N SER A 33 -21.64 3.17 6.27
CA SER A 33 -22.11 4.52 5.94
C SER A 33 -22.16 4.72 4.43
N ASP A 34 -23.19 5.43 4.00
CA ASP A 34 -23.32 5.87 2.62
C ASP A 34 -22.50 7.14 2.31
N ASN A 35 -22.01 7.85 3.32
CA ASN A 35 -21.16 9.04 3.16
C ASN A 35 -19.71 8.65 2.91
N VAL A 36 -19.47 7.71 1.98
CA VAL A 36 -18.16 7.18 1.66
C VAL A 36 -17.95 7.17 0.15
N ILE A 37 -16.82 7.69 -0.29
CA ILE A 37 -16.27 7.44 -1.62
C ILE A 37 -15.14 6.43 -1.45
N THR A 38 -15.34 5.21 -1.92
CA THR A 38 -14.31 4.17 -1.92
C THR A 38 -13.51 4.26 -3.21
N ILE A 39 -12.20 4.38 -3.09
CA ILE A 39 -11.25 4.32 -4.21
C ILE A 39 -10.52 2.98 -4.15
N ASN A 40 -10.54 2.25 -5.25
CA ASN A 40 -9.83 0.99 -5.38
C ASN A 40 -9.29 0.82 -6.79
N GLY A 41 -8.48 -0.21 -7.04
CA GLY A 41 -7.91 -0.39 -8.36
C GLY A 41 -7.05 -1.64 -8.51
N PHE A 42 -6.39 -1.70 -9.64
CA PHE A 42 -5.73 -2.91 -10.12
C PHE A 42 -4.22 -2.90 -9.92
N SER A 43 -3.67 -1.75 -9.58
CA SER A 43 -2.23 -1.52 -9.49
C SER A 43 -1.50 -2.46 -8.53
N LYS A 44 -2.12 -2.78 -7.39
CA LYS A 44 -1.49 -3.54 -6.30
C LYS A 44 -1.94 -4.99 -6.30
N THR A 45 -3.24 -5.22 -6.14
CA THR A 45 -3.85 -6.56 -6.08
C THR A 45 -3.53 -7.41 -7.31
N TYR A 46 -3.49 -6.81 -8.49
CA TYR A 46 -3.28 -7.52 -9.75
C TYR A 46 -1.93 -7.20 -10.42
N ALA A 47 -1.02 -6.52 -9.71
CA ALA A 47 0.30 -6.11 -10.21
C ALA A 47 0.24 -5.30 -11.53
N MET A 48 -0.81 -4.49 -11.71
CA MET A 48 -1.12 -3.75 -12.94
C MET A 48 -0.78 -2.27 -12.83
N THR A 49 0.31 -1.90 -12.15
CA THR A 49 0.72 -0.51 -11.91
C THR A 49 0.87 0.31 -13.19
N GLY A 50 1.39 -0.31 -14.26
CA GLY A 50 1.62 0.32 -15.57
C GLY A 50 0.35 0.61 -16.35
N LEU A 51 -0.77 -0.06 -16.07
CA LEU A 51 -2.04 0.13 -16.79
C LEU A 51 -2.82 1.36 -16.35
N ARG A 52 -2.43 1.98 -15.23
CA ARG A 52 -3.02 3.24 -14.76
C ARG A 52 -4.55 3.20 -14.66
N ILE A 53 -5.12 2.15 -14.06
CA ILE A 53 -6.56 1.97 -13.95
C ILE A 53 -6.98 1.80 -12.49
N VAL A 54 -7.96 2.59 -12.09
CA VAL A 54 -8.64 2.56 -10.79
C VAL A 54 -10.14 2.66 -11.01
N TYR A 55 -10.92 2.36 -9.99
CA TYR A 55 -12.34 2.63 -9.96
C TYR A 55 -12.72 3.25 -8.62
N LEU A 56 -13.84 3.94 -8.61
CA LEU A 56 -14.42 4.45 -7.38
C LEU A 56 -15.89 4.02 -7.29
N ASN A 57 -16.35 3.88 -6.07
CA ASN A 57 -17.72 3.57 -5.72
C ASN A 57 -18.23 4.58 -4.71
N ALA A 58 -19.40 5.15 -4.95
CA ALA A 58 -20.04 6.12 -4.08
C ALA A 58 -21.53 6.20 -4.38
N LYS A 59 -22.29 7.01 -3.63
CA LYS A 59 -23.67 7.37 -4.01
C LYS A 59 -23.70 8.05 -5.37
N GLU A 60 -24.84 7.88 -6.07
CA GLU A 60 -25.07 8.43 -7.41
C GLU A 60 -24.83 9.95 -7.46
N GLU A 61 -25.32 10.69 -6.47
CA GLU A 61 -25.14 12.14 -6.37
C GLU A 61 -23.67 12.59 -6.38
N TYR A 62 -22.77 11.82 -5.74
CA TYR A 62 -21.33 12.09 -5.78
C TYR A 62 -20.71 11.67 -7.12
N LEU A 63 -21.18 10.53 -7.67
CA LEU A 63 -20.66 10.02 -8.95
C LEU A 63 -20.99 10.97 -10.11
N GLU A 64 -22.18 11.56 -10.13
CA GLU A 64 -22.57 12.55 -11.14
C GLU A 64 -21.63 13.76 -11.16
N GLU A 65 -21.28 14.31 -9.99
CA GLU A 65 -20.38 15.45 -9.90
C GLU A 65 -18.92 15.06 -10.25
N LEU A 66 -18.46 13.92 -9.76
CA LEU A 66 -17.14 13.40 -10.09
C LEU A 66 -16.98 13.08 -11.57
N LEU A 67 -18.03 12.58 -12.22
CA LEU A 67 -18.03 12.28 -13.65
C LEU A 67 -17.86 13.53 -14.51
N LYS A 68 -18.45 14.67 -14.12
CA LYS A 68 -18.27 15.94 -14.82
C LYS A 68 -16.77 16.35 -14.85
N ILE A 69 -16.10 16.26 -13.69
CA ILE A 69 -14.68 16.57 -13.59
C ILE A 69 -13.84 15.57 -14.39
N HIS A 70 -14.16 14.27 -14.26
CA HIS A 70 -13.46 13.19 -14.96
C HIS A 70 -13.49 13.35 -16.49
N GLN A 71 -14.64 13.69 -17.04
CA GLN A 71 -14.80 13.90 -18.49
C GLN A 71 -13.90 15.00 -19.03
N TYR A 72 -13.74 16.11 -18.28
CA TYR A 72 -12.89 17.22 -18.71
C TYR A 72 -11.40 16.99 -18.43
N ASN A 73 -11.07 16.13 -17.46
CA ASN A 73 -9.69 15.87 -17.09
C ASN A 73 -9.03 14.76 -17.93
N ILE A 74 -9.75 13.65 -18.15
CA ILE A 74 -9.17 12.43 -18.76
C ILE A 74 -10.05 11.89 -19.91
N ALA A 75 -11.31 12.27 -19.98
CA ALA A 75 -12.36 11.73 -20.86
C ALA A 75 -12.77 10.28 -20.50
N CYS A 76 -11.85 9.30 -20.58
CA CYS A 76 -12.10 7.92 -20.17
C CYS A 76 -10.79 7.17 -19.87
N ALA A 77 -10.89 6.07 -19.15
CA ALA A 77 -9.77 5.16 -18.95
C ALA A 77 -9.43 4.43 -20.28
N ASN A 78 -8.17 4.04 -20.44
CA ASN A 78 -7.68 3.31 -21.61
C ASN A 78 -8.45 1.98 -21.80
N SER A 79 -8.94 1.70 -23.01
CA SER A 79 -9.77 0.51 -23.31
C SER A 79 -9.05 -0.81 -23.05
N THR A 80 -7.74 -0.87 -23.36
CA THR A 80 -6.92 -2.07 -23.10
C THR A 80 -6.80 -2.31 -21.59
N ALA A 81 -6.61 -1.24 -20.81
CA ALA A 81 -6.56 -1.33 -19.35
C ALA A 81 -7.93 -1.79 -18.78
N GLN A 82 -9.04 -1.27 -19.30
CA GLN A 82 -10.39 -1.72 -18.90
C GLN A 82 -10.60 -3.20 -19.19
N ARG A 83 -10.18 -3.69 -20.36
CA ARG A 83 -10.28 -5.12 -20.69
C ARG A 83 -9.43 -5.97 -19.74
N GLY A 84 -8.18 -5.54 -19.47
CA GLY A 84 -7.32 -6.22 -18.50
C GLY A 84 -7.93 -6.23 -17.09
N ALA A 85 -8.55 -5.14 -16.67
CA ALA A 85 -9.25 -5.05 -15.38
C ALA A 85 -10.45 -6.02 -15.30
N TYR A 86 -11.23 -6.12 -16.38
CA TYR A 86 -12.32 -7.08 -16.47
C TYR A 86 -11.84 -8.53 -16.30
N GLU A 87 -10.80 -8.92 -17.04
CA GLU A 87 -10.20 -10.27 -16.93
C GLU A 87 -9.62 -10.52 -15.51
N ALA A 88 -9.02 -9.52 -14.90
CA ALA A 88 -8.49 -9.62 -13.54
C ALA A 88 -9.59 -9.87 -12.49
N LEU A 89 -10.75 -9.22 -12.64
CA LEU A 89 -11.87 -9.36 -11.71
C LEU A 89 -12.64 -10.65 -11.90
N THR A 90 -12.84 -11.09 -13.16
CA THR A 90 -13.68 -12.25 -13.50
C THR A 90 -12.89 -13.56 -13.58
N GLY A 91 -11.56 -13.48 -13.71
CA GLY A 91 -10.67 -14.61 -13.77
C GLY A 91 -10.37 -15.28 -12.42
N PRO A 92 -9.62 -16.39 -12.43
CA PRO A 92 -9.22 -17.09 -11.21
C PRO A 92 -8.40 -16.20 -10.27
N GLN A 93 -8.70 -16.23 -8.98
CA GLN A 93 -8.02 -15.41 -7.96
C GLN A 93 -6.81 -16.11 -7.30
N ASP A 94 -6.48 -17.32 -7.72
CA ASP A 94 -5.37 -18.10 -7.13
C ASP A 94 -4.02 -17.39 -7.22
N THR A 95 -3.79 -16.65 -8.29
CA THR A 95 -2.56 -15.86 -8.47
C THR A 95 -2.44 -14.74 -7.44
N VAL A 96 -3.54 -14.07 -7.12
CA VAL A 96 -3.60 -13.05 -6.07
C VAL A 96 -3.28 -13.68 -4.73
N ASN A 97 -3.90 -14.80 -4.40
CA ASN A 97 -3.66 -15.51 -3.13
C ASN A 97 -2.20 -15.97 -2.99
N LYS A 98 -1.59 -16.47 -4.06
CA LYS A 98 -0.17 -16.84 -4.08
C LYS A 98 0.73 -15.63 -3.84
N MET A 99 0.45 -14.50 -4.48
CA MET A 99 1.19 -13.26 -4.32
C MET A 99 1.08 -12.73 -2.88
N VAL A 100 -0.11 -12.73 -2.29
CA VAL A 100 -0.33 -12.30 -0.90
C VAL A 100 0.44 -13.18 0.08
N ASN A 101 0.42 -14.50 -0.11
CA ASN A 101 1.18 -15.43 0.72
C ASN A 101 2.70 -15.19 0.60
N GLU A 102 3.18 -14.85 -0.59
CA GLU A 102 4.58 -14.52 -0.80
C GLU A 102 4.95 -13.18 -0.11
N PHE A 103 4.11 -12.16 -0.20
CA PHE A 103 4.31 -10.91 0.55
C PHE A 103 4.30 -11.14 2.07
N LYS A 104 3.45 -12.03 2.57
CA LYS A 104 3.46 -12.39 3.98
C LYS A 104 4.82 -12.96 4.42
N LYS A 105 5.40 -13.89 3.65
CA LYS A 105 6.73 -14.45 3.95
C LYS A 105 7.82 -13.37 3.97
N ARG A 106 7.77 -12.45 3.02
CA ARG A 106 8.72 -11.33 2.94
C ARG A 106 8.55 -10.36 4.10
N ARG A 107 7.30 -10.07 4.50
CA ARG A 107 6.99 -9.30 5.69
C ARG A 107 7.60 -9.95 6.94
N ASP A 108 7.37 -11.26 7.12
CA ASP A 108 7.86 -12.00 8.29
C ASP A 108 9.38 -11.94 8.37
N LEU A 109 10.08 -12.11 7.23
CA LEU A 109 11.53 -11.99 7.15
C LEU A 109 12.01 -10.60 7.57
N ILE A 110 11.53 -9.53 6.90
CA ILE A 110 12.03 -8.17 7.12
C ILE A 110 11.72 -7.67 8.53
N VAL A 111 10.53 -7.97 9.07
CA VAL A 111 10.14 -7.57 10.42
C VAL A 111 10.98 -8.29 11.48
N SER A 112 11.23 -9.61 11.32
CA SER A 112 12.11 -10.35 12.24
C SER A 112 13.50 -9.76 12.27
N ARG A 113 14.13 -9.61 11.09
CA ARG A 113 15.50 -9.13 10.97
C ARG A 113 15.68 -7.71 11.52
N LEU A 114 14.74 -6.80 11.23
CA LEU A 114 14.80 -5.43 11.75
C LEU A 114 14.68 -5.39 13.28
N ASN A 115 13.78 -6.18 13.86
CA ASN A 115 13.67 -6.26 15.33
C ASN A 115 14.90 -6.93 15.98
N GLU A 116 15.52 -7.92 15.35
CA GLU A 116 16.76 -8.57 15.78
C GLU A 116 17.94 -7.58 15.80
N MET A 117 17.98 -6.63 14.84
CA MET A 117 18.93 -5.51 14.80
C MET A 117 18.57 -4.37 15.77
N GLY A 118 17.52 -4.49 16.58
CA GLY A 118 17.10 -3.48 17.55
C GLY A 118 16.19 -2.36 16.99
N TYR A 119 15.81 -2.40 15.72
CA TYR A 119 14.91 -1.43 15.14
C TYR A 119 13.44 -1.79 15.42
N GLU A 120 12.80 -1.06 16.34
CA GLU A 120 11.39 -1.27 16.67
C GLU A 120 10.51 -1.21 15.41
N THR A 121 9.99 -2.37 15.01
CA THR A 121 9.22 -2.54 13.77
C THR A 121 7.89 -3.21 14.04
N VAL A 122 6.80 -2.47 13.76
CA VAL A 122 5.44 -3.01 13.87
C VAL A 122 5.21 -4.09 12.83
N ASN A 123 4.59 -5.19 13.23
CA ASN A 123 4.20 -6.27 12.33
C ASN A 123 3.05 -5.81 11.42
N ALA A 124 3.38 -5.43 10.18
CA ALA A 124 2.42 -4.92 9.20
C ALA A 124 1.31 -5.94 8.89
N GLN A 125 0.06 -5.51 8.97
CA GLN A 125 -1.10 -6.37 8.73
C GLN A 125 -1.58 -6.36 7.28
N GLY A 126 -0.97 -5.54 6.43
CA GLY A 126 -1.29 -5.44 5.00
C GLY A 126 -0.26 -4.61 4.24
N ALA A 127 -0.53 -4.39 2.96
CA ALA A 127 0.36 -3.74 1.99
C ALA A 127 1.72 -4.47 1.87
N PHE A 128 2.78 -3.77 1.50
CA PHE A 128 4.15 -4.32 1.38
C PHE A 128 5.21 -3.32 1.84
N TYR A 129 4.92 -2.63 2.94
CA TYR A 129 5.82 -1.67 3.58
C TYR A 129 6.02 -1.99 5.06
N VAL A 130 7.23 -1.71 5.54
CA VAL A 130 7.54 -1.60 6.97
C VAL A 130 8.03 -0.19 7.27
N PHE A 131 7.86 0.23 8.52
CA PHE A 131 8.18 1.58 8.96
C PHE A 131 8.92 1.52 10.31
N PRO A 132 10.15 0.96 10.32
CA PRO A 132 10.97 0.85 11.53
C PRO A 132 11.31 2.21 12.11
N LYS A 133 11.37 2.27 13.45
CA LYS A 133 11.86 3.42 14.17
C LYS A 133 13.38 3.44 14.14
N ILE A 134 13.96 4.55 13.74
CA ILE A 134 15.41 4.75 13.58
C ILE A 134 15.78 6.13 14.13
N GLU A 135 16.77 6.22 15.00
CA GLU A 135 17.13 7.47 15.69
C GLU A 135 17.61 8.57 14.74
N ASN A 136 18.41 8.22 13.72
CA ASN A 136 18.97 9.14 12.72
C ASN A 136 18.57 8.72 11.31
N PRO A 137 17.30 8.93 10.88
CA PRO A 137 16.79 8.37 9.62
C PRO A 137 17.52 8.88 8.37
N GLU A 138 17.95 10.15 8.36
CA GLU A 138 18.67 10.73 7.22
C GLU A 138 20.06 10.11 7.04
N GLU A 139 20.79 9.93 8.14
CA GLU A 139 22.09 9.27 8.12
C GLU A 139 21.95 7.80 7.71
N PHE A 140 20.95 7.11 8.28
CA PHE A 140 20.64 5.73 7.92
C PHE A 140 20.33 5.58 6.42
N VAL A 141 19.45 6.43 5.88
CA VAL A 141 19.08 6.42 4.44
C VAL A 141 20.30 6.67 3.57
N LYS A 142 21.18 7.59 3.96
CA LYS A 142 22.42 7.88 3.23
C LYS A 142 23.37 6.68 3.24
N LYS A 143 23.69 6.14 4.42
CA LYS A 143 24.57 4.97 4.56
C LYS A 143 24.03 3.75 3.83
N SER A 144 22.74 3.43 4.01
CA SER A 144 22.12 2.30 3.33
C SER A 144 22.15 2.43 1.80
N ALA A 145 21.98 3.66 1.28
CA ALA A 145 22.05 3.92 -0.15
C ALA A 145 23.48 3.75 -0.70
N GLU A 146 24.52 4.16 0.03
CA GLU A 146 25.92 3.95 -0.34
C GLU A 146 26.27 2.45 -0.42
N GLU A 147 25.57 1.61 0.36
CA GLU A 147 25.72 0.15 0.34
C GLU A 147 24.74 -0.56 -0.65
N GLY A 148 23.96 0.23 -1.38
CA GLY A 148 23.02 -0.28 -2.40
C GLY A 148 21.64 -0.68 -1.89
N VAL A 149 21.28 -0.31 -0.66
CA VAL A 149 19.94 -0.51 -0.08
C VAL A 149 19.19 0.82 -0.08
N ILE A 150 18.25 0.97 -0.98
CA ILE A 150 17.46 2.21 -1.14
C ILE A 150 16.24 2.19 -0.22
N THR A 151 16.16 3.18 0.67
CA THR A 151 15.07 3.38 1.61
C THR A 151 14.56 4.83 1.53
N VAL A 152 13.46 5.16 2.22
CA VAL A 152 12.88 6.51 2.18
C VAL A 152 12.74 7.04 3.60
N PRO A 153 13.24 8.27 3.90
CA PRO A 153 13.09 8.85 5.23
C PRO A 153 11.61 9.06 5.55
N GLY A 154 11.22 8.74 6.78
CA GLY A 154 9.82 8.78 7.21
C GLY A 154 9.24 10.18 7.27
N ALA A 155 10.06 11.21 7.45
CA ALA A 155 9.66 12.62 7.39
C ALA A 155 8.94 12.99 6.08
N ALA A 156 9.23 12.30 4.97
CA ALA A 156 8.53 12.45 3.69
C ALA A 156 7.02 12.11 3.77
N PHE A 157 6.59 11.44 4.84
CA PHE A 157 5.20 11.00 5.07
C PHE A 157 4.49 11.76 6.19
N GLY A 158 5.10 12.82 6.71
CA GLY A 158 4.55 13.69 7.74
C GLY A 158 5.36 13.69 9.04
N GLN A 159 5.03 14.62 9.94
CA GLN A 159 5.78 14.88 11.19
C GLN A 159 5.94 13.65 12.08
N ASN A 160 4.91 12.80 12.16
CA ASN A 160 4.98 11.56 12.96
C ASN A 160 5.95 10.52 12.39
N GLY A 161 6.47 10.72 11.18
CA GLY A 161 7.46 9.87 10.53
C GLY A 161 8.92 10.28 10.76
N GLU A 162 9.18 11.40 11.44
CA GLU A 162 10.53 11.99 11.56
C GLU A 162 11.59 11.03 12.12
N ASN A 163 11.21 10.10 13.01
CA ASN A 163 12.09 9.09 13.58
C ASN A 163 11.90 7.71 12.95
N HIS A 164 11.55 7.65 11.67
CA HIS A 164 11.27 6.40 10.99
C HIS A 164 11.90 6.38 9.59
N VAL A 165 11.99 5.16 9.04
CA VAL A 165 12.38 4.92 7.64
C VAL A 165 11.37 4.00 7.00
N ARG A 166 10.87 4.33 5.80
CA ARG A 166 10.01 3.43 5.03
C ARG A 166 10.84 2.50 4.17
N MET A 167 10.59 1.21 4.30
CA MET A 167 11.15 0.16 3.46
C MET A 167 10.03 -0.60 2.76
N SER A 168 10.25 -0.96 1.48
CA SER A 168 9.32 -1.79 0.72
C SER A 168 9.87 -3.20 0.58
N TYR A 169 9.04 -4.21 0.86
CA TYR A 169 9.36 -5.61 0.60
C TYR A 169 8.71 -6.16 -0.69
N ALA A 170 8.34 -5.26 -1.61
CA ALA A 170 7.91 -5.62 -2.96
C ALA A 170 9.12 -5.96 -3.85
N ASN A 171 9.97 -6.87 -3.41
CA ASN A 171 11.17 -7.36 -4.09
C ASN A 171 11.28 -8.88 -3.85
N SER A 172 12.24 -9.57 -4.49
CA SER A 172 12.43 -11.00 -4.22
C SER A 172 12.84 -11.27 -2.76
N TYR A 173 12.53 -12.47 -2.26
CA TYR A 173 12.90 -12.89 -0.90
C TYR A 173 14.43 -12.81 -0.70
N GLU A 174 15.20 -13.25 -1.70
CA GLU A 174 16.66 -13.26 -1.70
C GLU A 174 17.24 -11.85 -1.64
N ASN A 175 16.67 -10.91 -2.40
CA ASN A 175 17.12 -9.52 -2.38
C ASN A 175 16.82 -8.85 -1.03
N ILE A 176 15.68 -9.17 -0.41
CA ILE A 176 15.34 -8.67 0.91
C ILE A 176 16.31 -9.24 1.96
N ALA A 177 16.59 -10.55 1.92
CA ALA A 177 17.55 -11.19 2.82
C ALA A 177 18.93 -10.54 2.68
N LYS A 178 19.41 -10.37 1.44
CA LYS A 178 20.69 -9.70 1.15
C LYS A 178 20.72 -8.25 1.66
N ALA A 179 19.62 -7.50 1.50
CA ALA A 179 19.54 -6.14 2.04
C ALA A 179 19.63 -6.13 3.56
N MET A 180 18.98 -7.06 4.25
CA MET A 180 19.08 -7.20 5.71
C MET A 180 20.51 -7.56 6.15
N ASP A 181 21.21 -8.45 5.42
CA ASP A 181 22.61 -8.79 5.70
C ASP A 181 23.57 -7.60 5.53
N ILE A 182 23.25 -6.68 4.61
CA ILE A 182 24.00 -5.44 4.41
C ILE A 182 23.78 -4.49 5.57
N LEU A 183 22.54 -4.26 5.95
CA LEU A 183 22.18 -3.34 7.03
C LEU A 183 22.74 -3.78 8.39
N GLU A 184 22.77 -5.09 8.65
CA GLU A 184 23.32 -5.66 9.89
C GLU A 184 24.86 -5.47 10.02
N LYS A 185 25.58 -5.42 8.90
CA LYS A 185 27.03 -5.22 8.88
C LYS A 185 27.47 -3.75 8.97
N GLY A 186 26.57 -2.85 8.62
CA GLY A 186 26.81 -1.41 8.60
C GLY A 186 26.61 -0.71 9.95
N GLU A 187 26.30 -1.48 11.02
CA GLU A 187 26.20 -1.01 12.42
C GLU A 187 27.56 -0.82 13.12
#